data_cc7fc0bc959833e78c8b671f49338a3d
#
_entry.id   cc7fc0bc959833e78c8b671f49338a3d
#
_cell.length_a   1.000
_cell.length_b   1.000
_cell.length_c   1.000
_cell.angle_alpha   90.00
_cell.angle_beta   90.00
_cell.angle_gamma   90.00
#
_symmetry.space_group_name_H-M   'P 1'
#
loop_
_entity.id
_entity.type
_entity.pdbx_description
1 polymer ?
#
loop_
_entity_poly.entity_id
_entity_poly.type
_entity_poly.pdbx_seq_one_letter_code
_entity_poly.pdbx_strand_id
1 'polypeptide(L)'
;MVINSVLIIIRSKLNTLQGCPDPSQCQLLNVNRDTLFSFHEVSEKFLQQMVALYVASHYKNSPDDLQLMSDAPAHQLFVLVPPIAEDSKHLPEPLCVIQVALEGRISRESVKNSLSRGKRAAGDLIPWIVSQQFQDEEFAGLSGARVVRIATNPDYIQMGYGSKALELLVDFYEGKFANLSEDVNGFAEETITRVTDAELANASLLDDDIKVRDIRKMPPLFSKLSERRPDNLDYVGVSYGLTQPLHRFWKRASFAPVYLRQTSNELTGEHTCVMIRPLGSSEDIAW
;
A
#
# COMPACT_ATOMS: atom_id res chain seq x y z
N MET A 1 -21.26 -5.20 -16.86
CA MET A 1 -21.38 -4.09 -17.83
C MET A 1 -20.46 -2.90 -17.50
N VAL A 2 -20.26 -2.54 -16.23
CA VAL A 2 -19.36 -1.44 -15.78
C VAL A 2 -17.87 -1.75 -16.02
N ILE A 3 -17.44 -3.00 -15.85
CA ILE A 3 -16.03 -3.43 -16.00
C ILE A 3 -15.54 -3.26 -17.46
N ASN A 4 -16.39 -3.52 -18.46
CA ASN A 4 -16.02 -3.35 -19.86
C ASN A 4 -15.89 -1.87 -20.25
N SER A 5 -16.64 -0.97 -19.61
CA SER A 5 -16.55 0.46 -19.86
C SER A 5 -15.26 1.07 -19.33
N VAL A 6 -14.77 0.58 -18.16
CA VAL A 6 -13.48 1.00 -17.59
C VAL A 6 -12.32 0.53 -18.47
N LEU A 7 -12.35 -0.70 -18.99
CA LEU A 7 -11.33 -1.23 -19.90
C LEU A 7 -11.27 -0.46 -21.24
N ILE A 8 -12.40 0.08 -21.74
CA ILE A 8 -12.45 0.86 -22.99
C ILE A 8 -11.86 2.26 -22.76
N ILE A 9 -12.08 2.86 -21.59
CA ILE A 9 -11.51 4.17 -21.25
C ILE A 9 -10.00 4.12 -21.08
N ILE A 10 -9.45 3.00 -20.60
CA ILE A 10 -8.00 2.80 -20.42
C ILE A 10 -7.25 2.77 -21.75
N ARG A 11 -7.88 2.31 -22.84
CA ARG A 11 -7.28 2.31 -24.20
C ARG A 11 -7.28 3.68 -24.89
N SER A 12 -8.00 4.67 -24.35
CA SER A 12 -8.01 6.00 -24.92
C SER A 12 -6.87 6.85 -24.38
N LYS A 13 -5.74 6.83 -25.07
CA LYS A 13 -4.61 7.76 -24.97
C LYS A 13 -3.89 7.79 -23.62
N LEU A 14 -3.18 6.74 -23.29
CA LEU A 14 -1.88 6.88 -22.66
C LEU A 14 -1.05 7.77 -23.60
N ASN A 15 -0.77 9.01 -23.19
CA ASN A 15 0.19 9.84 -23.88
C ASN A 15 1.51 9.05 -23.82
N THR A 16 1.91 8.53 -24.97
CA THR A 16 3.16 7.81 -25.11
C THR A 16 4.26 8.71 -24.58
N LEU A 17 4.77 8.40 -23.39
CA LEU A 17 6.07 8.88 -22.93
C LEU A 17 7.02 8.68 -24.11
N GLN A 18 7.75 9.71 -24.49
CA GLN A 18 8.79 9.57 -25.50
C GLN A 18 9.91 8.68 -24.93
N GLY A 19 9.71 7.37 -25.03
CA GLY A 19 10.59 6.33 -24.48
C GLY A 19 10.23 5.90 -23.04
N CYS A 20 10.67 4.69 -22.67
CA CYS A 20 10.54 4.17 -21.33
C CYS A 20 11.67 4.75 -20.46
N PRO A 21 11.37 5.46 -19.36
CA PRO A 21 12.41 6.00 -18.48
C PRO A 21 13.18 4.85 -17.82
N ASP A 22 14.46 5.04 -17.60
CA ASP A 22 15.25 4.09 -16.83
C ASP A 22 14.68 3.94 -15.41
N PRO A 23 14.44 2.73 -14.89
CA PRO A 23 13.93 2.52 -13.54
C PRO A 23 14.73 3.24 -12.44
N SER A 24 16.05 3.42 -12.65
CA SER A 24 16.92 4.12 -11.68
C SER A 24 16.59 5.60 -11.55
N GLN A 25 15.99 6.22 -12.56
CA GLN A 25 15.59 7.63 -12.56
C GLN A 25 14.18 7.84 -12.02
N CYS A 26 13.39 6.75 -11.86
CA CYS A 26 12.02 6.82 -11.37
C CYS A 26 11.98 7.11 -9.88
N GLN A 27 10.93 7.82 -9.45
CA GLN A 27 10.73 8.20 -8.06
C GLN A 27 9.52 7.49 -7.48
N LEU A 28 9.63 7.00 -6.25
CA LEU A 28 8.50 6.51 -5.49
C LEU A 28 7.93 7.67 -4.65
N LEU A 29 6.64 7.91 -4.80
CA LEU A 29 5.92 8.96 -4.07
C LEU A 29 4.86 8.31 -3.19
N ASN A 30 4.60 8.90 -2.03
CA ASN A 30 3.45 8.56 -1.22
C ASN A 30 2.23 9.32 -1.73
N VAL A 31 1.09 8.64 -1.81
CA VAL A 31 -0.19 9.22 -2.27
C VAL A 31 -1.04 9.58 -1.07
N ASN A 32 -1.42 10.84 -0.96
CA ASN A 32 -2.35 11.29 0.07
C ASN A 32 -3.77 10.82 -0.26
N ARG A 33 -4.36 9.99 0.61
CA ARG A 33 -5.68 9.40 0.39
C ARG A 33 -6.80 10.43 0.42
N ASP A 34 -6.76 11.38 1.37
CA ASP A 34 -7.80 12.39 1.49
C ASP A 34 -7.91 13.23 0.23
N THR A 35 -6.76 13.59 -0.36
CA THR A 35 -6.72 14.30 -1.62
C THR A 35 -7.09 13.41 -2.81
N LEU A 36 -6.70 12.14 -2.78
CA LEU A 36 -7.04 11.19 -3.83
C LEU A 36 -8.56 10.98 -3.94
N PHE A 37 -9.25 10.87 -2.80
CA PHE A 37 -10.70 10.65 -2.70
C PHE A 37 -11.52 11.94 -2.48
N SER A 38 -10.96 13.08 -2.89
CA SER A 38 -11.59 14.39 -2.68
C SER A 38 -12.67 14.77 -3.68
N PHE A 39 -13.00 13.90 -4.62
CA PHE A 39 -13.93 14.16 -5.73
C PHE A 39 -13.49 15.27 -6.69
N HIS A 40 -12.21 15.60 -6.70
CA HIS A 40 -11.64 16.54 -7.67
C HIS A 40 -11.35 15.83 -9.00
N GLU A 41 -11.65 16.49 -10.11
CA GLU A 41 -11.47 15.92 -11.46
C GLU A 41 -10.06 15.36 -11.70
N VAL A 42 -9.03 16.07 -11.23
CA VAL A 42 -7.63 15.65 -11.38
C VAL A 42 -7.31 14.43 -10.51
N SER A 43 -7.77 14.43 -9.25
CA SER A 43 -7.61 13.31 -8.32
C SER A 43 -8.38 12.09 -8.80
N GLU A 44 -9.59 12.27 -9.31
CA GLU A 44 -10.41 11.17 -9.85
C GLU A 44 -9.76 10.52 -11.07
N LYS A 45 -9.19 11.32 -11.99
CA LYS A 45 -8.46 10.80 -13.15
C LYS A 45 -7.27 9.94 -12.70
N PHE A 46 -6.53 10.41 -11.70
CA PHE A 46 -5.42 9.65 -11.16
C PHE A 46 -5.87 8.37 -10.44
N LEU A 47 -6.93 8.46 -9.64
CA LEU A 47 -7.55 7.30 -8.99
C LEU A 47 -7.99 6.25 -10.02
N GLN A 48 -8.61 6.68 -11.12
CA GLN A 48 -9.01 5.79 -12.21
C GLN A 48 -7.81 5.08 -12.82
N GLN A 49 -6.69 5.77 -13.04
CA GLN A 49 -5.46 5.17 -13.54
C GLN A 49 -4.89 4.13 -12.55
N MET A 50 -4.84 4.45 -11.25
CA MET A 50 -4.38 3.52 -10.22
C MET A 50 -5.26 2.27 -10.14
N VAL A 51 -6.58 2.45 -10.12
CA VAL A 51 -7.55 1.34 -10.09
C VAL A 51 -7.42 0.48 -11.33
N ALA A 52 -7.21 1.10 -12.48
CA ALA A 52 -6.99 0.39 -13.74
C ALA A 52 -5.78 -0.56 -13.67
N LEU A 53 -4.67 -0.11 -13.07
CA LEU A 53 -3.50 -0.96 -12.87
C LEU A 53 -3.80 -2.14 -11.92
N TYR A 54 -4.54 -1.89 -10.84
CA TYR A 54 -4.96 -2.96 -9.94
C TYR A 54 -5.86 -3.99 -10.64
N VAL A 55 -6.85 -3.54 -11.42
CA VAL A 55 -7.75 -4.43 -12.18
C VAL A 55 -6.98 -5.26 -13.21
N ALA A 56 -6.00 -4.65 -13.88
CA ALA A 56 -5.17 -5.35 -14.87
C ALA A 56 -4.25 -6.41 -14.26
N SER A 57 -3.83 -6.23 -13.00
CA SER A 57 -2.82 -7.08 -12.35
C SER A 57 -3.39 -8.11 -11.38
N HIS A 58 -4.62 -7.91 -10.88
CA HIS A 58 -5.24 -8.77 -9.89
C HIS A 58 -6.56 -9.34 -10.41
N TYR A 59 -6.69 -10.66 -10.36
CA TYR A 59 -7.89 -11.38 -10.83
C TYR A 59 -9.13 -11.17 -9.96
N LYS A 60 -8.94 -10.83 -8.69
CA LYS A 60 -10.03 -10.62 -7.74
C LYS A 60 -10.06 -9.15 -7.31
N ASN A 61 -10.98 -8.40 -7.89
CA ASN A 61 -11.27 -7.04 -7.51
C ASN A 61 -12.75 -6.92 -7.16
N SER A 62 -13.03 -6.31 -6.02
CA SER A 62 -14.38 -6.05 -5.52
C SER A 62 -14.57 -4.55 -5.28
N PRO A 63 -15.81 -4.05 -5.26
CA PRO A 63 -16.08 -2.66 -4.83
C PRO A 63 -15.54 -2.36 -3.43
N ASP A 64 -15.52 -3.35 -2.54
CA ASP A 64 -15.00 -3.24 -1.17
C ASP A 64 -13.50 -2.90 -1.15
N ASP A 65 -12.74 -3.30 -2.19
CA ASP A 65 -11.32 -2.97 -2.29
C ASP A 65 -11.08 -1.47 -2.45
N LEU A 66 -11.96 -0.78 -3.18
CA LEU A 66 -11.92 0.68 -3.31
C LEU A 66 -12.27 1.36 -1.99
N GLN A 67 -13.26 0.85 -1.28
CA GLN A 67 -13.64 1.34 0.03
C GLN A 67 -12.51 1.12 1.05
N LEU A 68 -11.89 -0.06 1.07
CA LEU A 68 -10.72 -0.30 1.92
C LEU A 68 -9.56 0.66 1.60
N MET A 69 -9.37 0.99 0.33
CA MET A 69 -8.32 1.92 -0.07
C MET A 69 -8.62 3.35 0.40
N SER A 70 -9.90 3.76 0.47
CA SER A 70 -10.29 5.09 0.98
C SER A 70 -10.32 5.16 2.50
N ASP A 71 -10.90 4.16 3.16
CA ASP A 71 -11.35 4.28 4.55
C ASP A 71 -10.40 3.63 5.56
N ALA A 72 -9.63 2.60 5.15
CA ALA A 72 -8.79 1.86 6.09
C ALA A 72 -7.57 2.68 6.56
N PRO A 73 -7.49 3.08 7.85
CA PRO A 73 -6.45 4.00 8.34
C PRO A 73 -5.05 3.40 8.29
N ALA A 74 -4.93 2.07 8.39
CA ALA A 74 -3.65 1.36 8.33
C ALA A 74 -3.11 1.16 6.92
N HIS A 75 -3.85 1.57 5.87
CA HIS A 75 -3.41 1.42 4.50
C HIS A 75 -2.65 2.66 4.02
N GLN A 76 -1.54 2.40 3.33
CA GLN A 76 -0.71 3.41 2.68
C GLN A 76 -0.62 3.12 1.19
N LEU A 77 -0.59 4.18 0.38
CA LEU A 77 -0.52 4.09 -1.06
C LEU A 77 0.77 4.73 -1.57
N PHE A 78 1.44 4.02 -2.45
CA PHE A 78 2.66 4.50 -3.09
C PHE A 78 2.56 4.36 -4.60
N VAL A 79 3.17 5.27 -5.32
CA VAL A 79 3.22 5.25 -6.78
C VAL A 79 4.64 5.50 -7.27
N LEU A 80 5.12 4.65 -8.17
CA LEU A 80 6.33 4.88 -8.91
C LEU A 80 5.99 5.68 -10.17
N VAL A 81 6.65 6.81 -10.32
CA VAL A 81 6.46 7.73 -11.44
C VAL A 81 7.77 8.00 -12.17
N PRO A 82 7.72 8.34 -13.46
CA PRO A 82 8.91 8.80 -14.18
C PRO A 82 9.45 10.10 -13.58
N PRO A 83 10.65 10.54 -13.94
CA PRO A 83 11.17 11.85 -13.57
C PRO A 83 10.18 12.94 -13.97
N ILE A 84 9.79 13.78 -13.00
CA ILE A 84 8.83 14.86 -13.22
C ILE A 84 9.60 16.09 -13.64
N ALA A 85 9.31 16.64 -14.83
CA ALA A 85 9.84 17.91 -15.24
C ALA A 85 9.14 19.03 -14.42
N GLU A 86 9.91 20.00 -13.94
CA GLU A 86 9.40 21.11 -13.10
C GLU A 86 8.28 21.92 -13.76
N ASP A 87 8.26 21.99 -15.10
CA ASP A 87 7.24 22.68 -15.87
C ASP A 87 6.04 21.81 -16.29
N SER A 88 5.95 20.58 -15.77
CA SER A 88 4.86 19.68 -16.15
C SER A 88 3.52 20.17 -15.61
N LYS A 89 2.57 20.41 -16.50
CA LYS A 89 1.18 20.78 -16.17
C LYS A 89 0.26 19.58 -16.00
N HIS A 90 0.78 18.36 -16.17
CA HIS A 90 0.02 17.14 -16.11
C HIS A 90 0.54 16.26 -14.99
N LEU A 91 -0.36 15.47 -14.37
CA LEU A 91 0.05 14.45 -13.42
C LEU A 91 0.91 13.40 -14.14
N PRO A 92 1.95 12.88 -13.47
CA PRO A 92 2.79 11.83 -14.03
C PRO A 92 1.99 10.54 -14.20
N GLU A 93 2.31 9.79 -15.23
CA GLU A 93 1.72 8.47 -15.45
C GLU A 93 2.24 7.49 -14.39
N PRO A 94 1.34 6.72 -13.72
CA PRO A 94 1.76 5.70 -12.77
C PRO A 94 2.39 4.50 -13.50
N LEU A 95 3.67 4.24 -13.23
CA LEU A 95 4.39 3.08 -13.76
C LEU A 95 4.18 1.83 -12.92
N CYS A 96 4.16 2.01 -11.61
CA CYS A 96 3.84 0.95 -10.63
C CYS A 96 3.13 1.57 -9.44
N VAL A 97 2.14 0.87 -8.93
CA VAL A 97 1.39 1.26 -7.71
C VAL A 97 1.54 0.18 -6.65
N ILE A 98 1.72 0.59 -5.40
CA ILE A 98 1.82 -0.32 -4.26
C ILE A 98 0.81 0.12 -3.20
N GLN A 99 0.04 -0.85 -2.71
CA GLN A 99 -0.80 -0.70 -1.53
C GLN A 99 -0.22 -1.53 -0.40
N VAL A 100 -0.02 -0.89 0.74
CA VAL A 100 0.54 -1.50 1.93
C VAL A 100 -0.48 -1.40 3.06
N ALA A 101 -0.58 -2.43 3.89
CA ALA A 101 -1.32 -2.41 5.14
C ALA A 101 -0.33 -2.56 6.29
N LEU A 102 -0.37 -1.65 7.25
CA LEU A 102 0.35 -1.81 8.50
C LEU A 102 -0.36 -2.85 9.35
N GLU A 103 0.40 -3.76 9.98
CA GLU A 103 -0.14 -4.85 10.78
C GLU A 103 0.80 -5.18 11.96
N GLY A 104 0.27 -5.94 12.93
CA GLY A 104 1.00 -6.30 14.13
C GLY A 104 0.72 -5.40 15.33
N ARG A 105 1.67 -5.32 16.27
CA ARG A 105 1.51 -4.65 17.58
C ARG A 105 0.32 -5.18 18.39
N ILE A 106 0.03 -6.46 18.22
CA ILE A 106 -1.05 -7.15 18.93
C ILE A 106 -0.53 -7.60 20.28
N SER A 107 -1.26 -7.28 21.35
CA SER A 107 -0.84 -7.71 22.69
C SER A 107 -0.90 -9.23 22.81
N ARG A 108 0.09 -9.82 23.50
CA ARG A 108 0.17 -11.27 23.77
C ARG A 108 -1.11 -11.82 24.41
N GLU A 109 -1.72 -11.05 25.29
CA GLU A 109 -2.99 -11.45 25.93
C GLU A 109 -4.14 -11.54 24.90
N SER A 110 -4.24 -10.57 23.98
CA SER A 110 -5.22 -10.61 22.89
C SER A 110 -5.02 -11.81 21.97
N VAL A 111 -3.75 -12.15 21.67
CA VAL A 111 -3.41 -13.34 20.86
C VAL A 111 -3.90 -14.61 21.56
N LYS A 112 -3.54 -14.79 22.84
CA LYS A 112 -3.97 -15.95 23.64
C LYS A 112 -5.49 -16.09 23.70
N ASN A 113 -6.18 -14.99 24.00
CA ASN A 113 -7.64 -14.98 24.10
C ASN A 113 -8.32 -15.30 22.77
N SER A 114 -7.76 -14.86 21.66
CA SER A 114 -8.30 -15.11 20.33
C SER A 114 -8.04 -16.56 19.90
N LEU A 115 -6.83 -17.06 20.08
CA LEU A 115 -6.46 -18.43 19.74
C LEU A 115 -7.24 -19.46 20.57
N SER A 116 -7.43 -19.22 21.90
CA SER A 116 -8.20 -20.09 22.76
C SER A 116 -9.68 -20.18 22.38
N ARG A 117 -10.21 -19.13 21.77
CA ARG A 117 -11.62 -19.08 21.28
C ARG A 117 -11.77 -19.52 19.82
N GLY A 118 -10.68 -19.88 19.14
CA GLY A 118 -10.67 -20.20 17.71
C GLY A 118 -11.10 -19.01 16.84
N LYS A 119 -11.04 -17.78 17.36
CA LYS A 119 -11.43 -16.56 16.64
C LYS A 119 -10.18 -15.82 16.18
N ARG A 120 -10.28 -15.21 15.01
CA ARG A 120 -9.26 -14.36 14.44
C ARG A 120 -9.84 -12.96 14.25
N ALA A 121 -9.13 -11.95 14.74
CA ALA A 121 -9.51 -10.57 14.45
C ALA A 121 -9.31 -10.27 12.96
N ALA A 122 -10.16 -9.41 12.42
CA ALA A 122 -10.00 -8.93 11.05
C ALA A 122 -8.89 -7.88 10.98
N GLY A 123 -8.21 -7.82 9.83
CA GLY A 123 -7.20 -6.78 9.54
C GLY A 123 -5.82 -7.37 9.35
N ASP A 124 -5.21 -7.84 10.43
CA ASP A 124 -3.88 -8.44 10.39
C ASP A 124 -3.90 -9.83 9.75
N LEU A 125 -2.94 -10.11 8.89
CA LEU A 125 -2.85 -11.41 8.22
C LEU A 125 -1.62 -12.20 8.68
N ILE A 126 -0.43 -11.64 8.48
CA ILE A 126 0.83 -12.34 8.75
C ILE A 126 1.00 -12.64 10.25
N PRO A 127 0.78 -11.68 11.18
CA PRO A 127 0.86 -11.96 12.61
C PRO A 127 0.00 -13.14 13.03
N TRP A 128 -1.24 -13.20 12.56
CA TRP A 128 -2.14 -14.29 12.88
C TRP A 128 -1.73 -15.63 12.28
N ILE A 129 -1.22 -15.63 11.02
CA ILE A 129 -0.75 -16.87 10.40
C ILE A 129 0.43 -17.44 11.19
N VAL A 130 1.41 -16.60 11.54
CA VAL A 130 2.59 -17.04 12.30
C VAL A 130 2.18 -17.55 13.68
N SER A 131 1.39 -16.77 14.41
CA SER A 131 0.94 -17.19 15.75
C SER A 131 0.15 -18.50 15.75
N GLN A 132 -0.69 -18.73 14.73
CA GLN A 132 -1.48 -19.97 14.65
C GLN A 132 -0.66 -21.18 14.21
N GLN A 133 0.23 -21.00 13.24
CA GLN A 133 0.92 -22.14 12.61
C GLN A 133 2.16 -22.57 13.42
N PHE A 134 2.85 -21.61 14.04
CA PHE A 134 4.05 -21.84 14.82
C PHE A 134 3.83 -21.77 16.33
N GLN A 135 2.61 -21.41 16.76
CA GLN A 135 2.26 -21.20 18.17
C GLN A 135 3.16 -20.15 18.84
N ASP A 136 3.62 -19.19 18.04
CA ASP A 136 4.42 -18.07 18.50
C ASP A 136 3.51 -16.89 18.87
N GLU A 137 3.44 -16.62 20.17
CA GLU A 137 2.62 -15.53 20.72
C GLU A 137 3.35 -14.18 20.68
N GLU A 138 4.67 -14.17 20.48
CA GLU A 138 5.50 -12.97 20.51
C GLU A 138 5.57 -12.29 19.16
N PHE A 139 5.58 -13.07 18.07
CA PHE A 139 5.64 -12.51 16.71
C PHE A 139 4.54 -11.48 16.42
N ALA A 140 3.34 -11.69 16.94
CA ALA A 140 2.23 -10.76 16.73
C ALA A 140 2.44 -9.38 17.41
N GLY A 141 3.36 -9.30 18.36
CA GLY A 141 3.80 -8.05 18.97
C GLY A 141 4.69 -7.19 18.08
N LEU A 142 5.32 -7.80 17.08
CA LEU A 142 6.13 -7.08 16.09
C LEU A 142 5.25 -6.18 15.22
N SER A 143 5.85 -5.13 14.70
CA SER A 143 5.20 -4.22 13.74
C SER A 143 5.65 -4.54 12.32
N GLY A 144 4.70 -4.68 11.41
CA GLY A 144 5.00 -5.00 10.03
C GLY A 144 4.21 -4.18 9.02
N ALA A 145 4.71 -4.18 7.80
CA ALA A 145 4.00 -3.67 6.63
C ALA A 145 3.75 -4.81 5.64
N ARG A 146 2.50 -5.13 5.39
CA ARG A 146 2.16 -6.14 4.39
C ARG A 146 1.86 -5.48 3.05
N VAL A 147 2.59 -5.86 2.01
CA VAL A 147 2.24 -5.50 0.64
C VAL A 147 0.94 -6.24 0.28
N VAL A 148 -0.15 -5.46 0.18
CA VAL A 148 -1.49 -5.97 -0.18
C VAL A 148 -1.58 -6.17 -1.68
N ARG A 149 -1.10 -5.17 -2.43
CA ARG A 149 -1.08 -5.16 -3.88
C ARG A 149 0.16 -4.45 -4.39
N ILE A 150 0.71 -4.99 -5.46
CA ILE A 150 1.72 -4.35 -6.28
C ILE A 150 1.32 -4.58 -7.73
N ALA A 151 1.18 -3.51 -8.50
CA ALA A 151 0.73 -3.56 -9.88
C ALA A 151 1.60 -2.67 -10.75
N THR A 152 2.23 -3.27 -11.76
CA THR A 152 3.01 -2.55 -12.77
C THR A 152 2.14 -2.36 -14.01
N ASN A 153 2.29 -1.22 -14.67
CA ASN A 153 1.58 -0.93 -15.90
C ASN A 153 1.86 -2.05 -16.93
N PRO A 154 0.79 -2.66 -17.50
CA PRO A 154 0.91 -3.78 -18.44
C PRO A 154 1.80 -3.49 -19.65
N ASP A 155 1.85 -2.23 -20.10
CA ASP A 155 2.67 -1.81 -21.25
C ASP A 155 4.18 -1.83 -20.94
N TYR A 156 4.55 -1.89 -19.65
CA TYR A 156 5.93 -1.82 -19.16
C TYR A 156 6.32 -3.05 -18.30
N ILE A 157 5.68 -4.18 -18.51
CA ILE A 157 5.98 -5.43 -17.79
C ILE A 157 7.40 -5.88 -18.07
N GLN A 158 8.09 -6.43 -17.05
CA GLN A 158 9.45 -6.95 -17.09
C GLN A 158 10.56 -5.89 -17.33
N MET A 159 10.24 -4.61 -17.27
CA MET A 159 11.21 -3.52 -17.41
C MET A 159 11.86 -3.10 -16.08
N GLY A 160 11.59 -3.80 -14.98
CA GLY A 160 12.23 -3.56 -13.69
C GLY A 160 11.50 -2.58 -12.77
N TYR A 161 10.41 -1.93 -13.20
CA TYR A 161 9.70 -0.94 -12.40
C TYR A 161 9.13 -1.49 -11.10
N GLY A 162 8.55 -2.70 -11.13
CA GLY A 162 8.05 -3.34 -9.90
C GLY A 162 9.15 -3.63 -8.89
N SER A 163 10.32 -4.08 -9.36
CA SER A 163 11.50 -4.32 -8.51
C SER A 163 12.03 -3.01 -7.93
N LYS A 164 12.09 -1.95 -8.74
CA LYS A 164 12.55 -0.63 -8.28
C LYS A 164 11.58 -0.01 -7.28
N ALA A 165 10.27 -0.11 -7.51
CA ALA A 165 9.26 0.37 -6.58
C ALA A 165 9.36 -0.34 -5.22
N LEU A 166 9.57 -1.65 -5.22
CA LEU A 166 9.73 -2.44 -3.99
C LEU A 166 11.05 -2.12 -3.27
N GLU A 167 12.14 -1.94 -4.00
CA GLU A 167 13.43 -1.49 -3.45
C GLU A 167 13.28 -0.16 -2.72
N LEU A 168 12.71 0.85 -3.38
CA LEU A 168 12.50 2.18 -2.80
C LEU A 168 11.52 2.15 -1.60
N LEU A 169 10.52 1.27 -1.63
CA LEU A 169 9.60 1.09 -0.50
C LEU A 169 10.34 0.53 0.73
N VAL A 170 11.19 -0.47 0.54
CA VAL A 170 12.00 -1.04 1.62
C VAL A 170 12.99 0.00 2.15
N ASP A 171 13.69 0.70 1.27
CA ASP A 171 14.62 1.78 1.63
C ASP A 171 13.93 2.90 2.45
N PHE A 172 12.65 3.17 2.14
CA PHE A 172 11.84 4.11 2.91
C PHE A 172 11.63 3.62 4.35
N TYR A 173 11.18 2.37 4.52
CA TYR A 173 10.96 1.82 5.86
C TYR A 173 12.26 1.56 6.64
N GLU A 174 13.39 1.35 5.95
CA GLU A 174 14.72 1.33 6.54
C GLU A 174 15.25 2.74 6.91
N GLY A 175 14.47 3.80 6.63
CA GLY A 175 14.83 5.17 7.00
C GLY A 175 15.88 5.83 6.12
N LYS A 176 16.25 5.25 4.96
CA LYS A 176 17.33 5.78 4.09
C LYS A 176 17.00 7.15 3.47
N PHE A 177 15.74 7.53 3.44
CA PHE A 177 15.28 8.85 2.97
C PHE A 177 15.11 9.87 4.09
N ALA A 178 15.31 9.47 5.36
CA ALA A 178 15.13 10.36 6.49
C ALA A 178 16.16 11.50 6.42
N ASN A 179 15.66 12.73 6.32
CA ASN A 179 16.50 13.90 6.38
C ASN A 179 16.78 14.21 7.85
N LEU A 180 18.04 14.07 8.27
CA LEU A 180 18.49 14.33 9.63
C LEU A 180 18.76 15.83 9.92
N SER A 181 18.52 16.72 8.97
CA SER A 181 18.67 18.15 9.19
C SER A 181 17.52 18.66 10.08
N GLU A 182 17.88 19.36 11.16
CA GLU A 182 16.95 19.93 12.15
C GLU A 182 16.02 21.02 11.56
N ASP A 183 16.29 21.49 10.34
CA ASP A 183 15.53 22.55 9.68
C ASP A 183 14.24 22.10 9.01
N VAL A 184 13.87 20.82 9.09
CA VAL A 184 12.61 20.34 8.52
C VAL A 184 11.46 20.55 9.51
N ASN A 185 11.10 21.79 9.73
CA ASN A 185 9.81 22.21 10.32
C ASN A 185 8.62 21.94 9.36
N GLY A 186 8.69 20.89 8.54
CA GLY A 186 7.73 20.58 7.49
C GLY A 186 6.89 19.34 7.71
N PHE A 187 7.08 18.61 8.80
CA PHE A 187 6.08 17.60 9.20
C PHE A 187 4.88 18.36 9.77
N ALA A 188 3.93 18.73 8.91
CA ALA A 188 2.62 19.07 9.39
C ALA A 188 2.12 17.80 10.10
N GLU A 189 2.19 17.78 11.43
CA GLU A 189 1.37 16.86 12.21
C GLU A 189 -0.05 17.08 11.70
N GLU A 190 -0.59 16.05 11.03
CA GLU A 190 -2.01 16.03 10.72
C GLU A 190 -2.71 16.16 12.07
N THR A 191 -3.11 17.38 12.41
CA THR A 191 -3.96 17.63 13.56
C THR A 191 -5.29 16.98 13.24
N ILE A 192 -5.43 15.72 13.68
CA ILE A 192 -6.69 15.00 13.62
C ILE A 192 -7.66 15.81 14.49
N THR A 193 -8.48 16.61 13.84
CA THR A 193 -9.58 17.32 14.49
C THR A 193 -10.56 16.24 14.97
N ARG A 194 -10.46 15.88 16.25
CA ARG A 194 -11.41 14.95 16.85
C ARG A 194 -12.75 15.69 16.98
N VAL A 195 -13.76 15.12 16.37
CA VAL A 195 -15.14 15.53 16.59
C VAL A 195 -15.47 15.30 18.07
N THR A 196 -16.03 16.29 18.73
CA THR A 196 -16.41 16.16 20.13
C THR A 196 -17.64 15.25 20.27
N ASP A 197 -17.79 14.59 21.44
CA ASP A 197 -18.94 13.71 21.70
C ASP A 197 -20.29 14.44 21.55
N ALA A 198 -20.32 15.74 21.81
CA ALA A 198 -21.51 16.60 21.65
C ALA A 198 -21.84 16.84 20.16
N GLU A 199 -20.85 16.99 19.30
CA GLU A 199 -21.03 17.09 17.84
C GLU A 199 -21.47 15.75 17.27
N LEU A 200 -20.92 14.63 17.76
CA LEU A 200 -21.28 13.29 17.34
C LEU A 200 -22.73 12.94 17.71
N ALA A 201 -23.20 13.35 18.90
CA ALA A 201 -24.57 13.14 19.37
C ALA A 201 -25.60 13.93 18.55
N ASN A 202 -25.21 15.06 17.97
CA ASN A 202 -26.09 15.92 17.18
C ASN A 202 -25.91 15.70 15.66
N ALA A 203 -24.94 14.89 15.22
CA ALA A 203 -24.73 14.61 13.81
C ALA A 203 -25.82 13.66 13.29
N SER A 204 -26.50 14.07 12.21
CA SER A 204 -27.43 13.24 11.46
C SER A 204 -26.90 13.03 10.07
N LEU A 205 -26.80 11.77 9.64
CA LEU A 205 -26.39 11.42 8.27
C LEU A 205 -27.33 11.99 7.19
N LEU A 206 -28.55 12.38 7.57
CA LEU A 206 -29.54 12.95 6.65
C LEU A 206 -29.34 14.45 6.45
N ASP A 207 -28.67 15.12 7.38
CA ASP A 207 -28.43 16.57 7.36
C ASP A 207 -26.99 16.92 6.99
N ASP A 208 -26.18 15.90 6.69
CA ASP A 208 -24.77 16.08 6.33
C ASP A 208 -24.66 16.66 4.92
N ASP A 209 -24.42 17.97 4.84
CA ASP A 209 -24.21 18.70 3.59
C ASP A 209 -22.78 18.40 3.11
N ILE A 210 -22.63 17.27 2.40
CA ILE A 210 -21.35 16.84 1.83
C ILE A 210 -20.87 17.87 0.81
N LYS A 211 -20.02 18.77 1.26
CA LYS A 211 -19.39 19.78 0.39
C LYS A 211 -18.03 19.29 -0.08
N VAL A 212 -17.76 19.48 -1.37
CA VAL A 212 -16.42 19.28 -1.92
C VAL A 212 -15.44 20.18 -1.16
N ARG A 213 -14.39 19.60 -0.60
CA ARG A 213 -13.36 20.35 0.14
C ARG A 213 -12.67 21.34 -0.80
N ASP A 214 -12.35 22.54 -0.29
CA ASP A 214 -11.60 23.54 -1.05
C ASP A 214 -10.19 23.02 -1.35
N ILE A 215 -9.84 22.94 -2.64
CA ILE A 215 -8.51 22.52 -3.14
C ILE A 215 -7.36 23.22 -2.39
N ARG A 216 -7.54 24.51 -2.08
CA ARG A 216 -6.50 25.33 -1.43
C ARG A 216 -6.20 24.91 0.00
N LYS A 217 -7.09 24.14 0.62
CA LYS A 217 -6.97 23.64 1.99
C LYS A 217 -6.56 22.17 2.06
N MET A 218 -6.45 21.51 0.91
CA MET A 218 -6.08 20.11 0.84
C MET A 218 -4.57 19.93 0.82
N PRO A 219 -4.04 18.88 1.45
CA PRO A 219 -2.65 18.52 1.32
C PRO A 219 -2.33 18.15 -0.15
N PRO A 220 -1.06 18.22 -0.55
CA PRO A 220 -0.67 17.82 -1.90
C PRO A 220 -1.00 16.34 -2.13
N LEU A 221 -1.40 15.99 -3.37
CA LEU A 221 -1.72 14.60 -3.75
C LEU A 221 -0.52 13.68 -3.58
N PHE A 222 0.68 14.17 -3.84
CA PHE A 222 1.93 13.42 -3.73
C PHE A 222 2.86 14.08 -2.72
N SER A 223 3.50 13.23 -1.91
CA SER A 223 4.59 13.62 -1.01
C SER A 223 5.83 12.80 -1.35
N LYS A 224 6.99 13.45 -1.34
CA LYS A 224 8.27 12.75 -1.48
C LYS A 224 8.51 11.88 -0.24
N LEU A 225 9.21 10.76 -0.39
CA LEU A 225 9.53 9.89 0.74
C LEU A 225 10.40 10.59 1.79
N SER A 226 11.21 11.57 1.38
CA SER A 226 12.02 12.40 2.29
C SER A 226 11.21 13.42 3.12
N GLU A 227 9.97 13.70 2.71
CA GLU A 227 9.07 14.62 3.40
C GLU A 227 8.19 13.90 4.43
N ARG A 228 8.25 12.56 4.47
CA ARG A 228 7.44 11.74 5.35
C ARG A 228 8.34 10.90 6.27
N ARG A 229 8.02 10.89 7.55
CA ARG A 229 8.69 10.00 8.49
C ARG A 229 8.18 8.58 8.28
N PRO A 230 9.06 7.58 8.07
CA PRO A 230 8.65 6.18 7.97
C PRO A 230 8.12 5.68 9.31
N ASP A 231 7.16 4.76 9.25
CA ASP A 231 6.76 4.00 10.43
C ASP A 231 7.92 3.11 10.88
N ASN A 232 8.10 2.99 12.19
CA ASN A 232 9.10 2.07 12.76
C ASN A 232 8.55 0.65 12.68
N LEU A 233 9.12 -0.14 11.77
CA LEU A 233 8.67 -1.50 11.45
C LEU A 233 9.80 -2.49 11.64
N ASP A 234 9.44 -3.70 12.06
CA ASP A 234 10.36 -4.83 12.22
C ASP A 234 10.50 -5.63 10.91
N TYR A 235 9.44 -5.65 10.09
CA TYR A 235 9.45 -6.41 8.83
C TYR A 235 8.54 -5.81 7.75
N VAL A 236 8.85 -6.17 6.49
CA VAL A 236 7.92 -6.07 5.36
C VAL A 236 7.52 -7.48 4.93
N GLY A 237 6.24 -7.72 4.76
CA GLY A 237 5.73 -9.02 4.38
C GLY A 237 4.81 -9.00 3.16
N VAL A 238 4.53 -10.18 2.63
CA VAL A 238 3.60 -10.38 1.51
C VAL A 238 2.87 -11.71 1.64
N SER A 239 1.64 -11.75 1.17
CA SER A 239 0.85 -12.97 1.01
C SER A 239 0.28 -13.02 -0.39
N TYR A 240 0.59 -14.06 -1.16
CA TYR A 240 0.23 -14.15 -2.58
C TYR A 240 -0.03 -15.59 -3.02
N GLY A 241 -0.77 -15.78 -4.12
CA GLY A 241 -0.92 -17.08 -4.78
C GLY A 241 0.42 -17.50 -5.40
N LEU A 242 0.92 -18.67 -5.00
CA LEU A 242 2.25 -19.14 -5.36
C LEU A 242 2.33 -19.47 -6.85
N THR A 243 3.13 -18.70 -7.56
CA THR A 243 3.58 -19.00 -8.92
C THR A 243 5.09 -18.85 -9.01
N GLN A 244 5.73 -19.58 -9.92
CA GLN A 244 7.18 -19.53 -10.08
C GLN A 244 7.72 -18.11 -10.37
N PRO A 245 7.09 -17.30 -11.25
CA PRO A 245 7.54 -15.93 -11.49
C PRO A 245 7.43 -15.02 -10.26
N LEU A 246 6.32 -15.08 -9.53
CA LEU A 246 6.12 -14.29 -8.32
C LEU A 246 7.08 -14.71 -7.20
N HIS A 247 7.29 -16.02 -7.02
CA HIS A 247 8.27 -16.50 -6.04
C HIS A 247 9.69 -15.98 -6.35
N ARG A 248 10.09 -16.02 -7.61
CA ARG A 248 11.40 -15.46 -8.04
C ARG A 248 11.48 -13.95 -7.80
N PHE A 249 10.39 -13.23 -8.06
CA PHE A 249 10.32 -11.78 -7.85
C PHE A 249 10.57 -11.43 -6.38
N TRP A 250 9.82 -12.03 -5.47
CA TRP A 250 9.94 -11.77 -4.03
C TRP A 250 11.28 -12.26 -3.46
N LYS A 251 11.75 -13.42 -3.90
CA LYS A 251 13.06 -13.94 -3.48
C LYS A 251 14.21 -13.03 -3.90
N ARG A 252 14.17 -12.45 -5.10
CA ARG A 252 15.18 -11.48 -5.56
C ARG A 252 15.18 -10.20 -4.74
N ALA A 253 14.05 -9.83 -4.15
CA ALA A 253 13.92 -8.70 -3.24
C ALA A 253 14.26 -9.07 -1.77
N SER A 254 14.93 -10.22 -1.54
CA SER A 254 15.38 -10.71 -0.23
C SER A 254 14.25 -11.08 0.73
N PHE A 255 13.06 -11.44 0.22
CA PHE A 255 12.01 -12.03 1.03
C PHE A 255 12.25 -13.53 1.22
N ALA A 256 12.07 -14.01 2.44
CA ALA A 256 12.14 -15.42 2.82
C ALA A 256 10.74 -16.03 2.98
N PRO A 257 10.46 -17.24 2.47
CA PRO A 257 9.20 -17.90 2.67
C PRO A 257 9.07 -18.38 4.11
N VAL A 258 7.95 -18.03 4.75
CA VAL A 258 7.66 -18.42 6.14
C VAL A 258 6.55 -19.46 6.20
N TYR A 259 5.52 -19.32 5.36
CA TYR A 259 4.39 -20.23 5.40
C TYR A 259 3.86 -20.51 3.99
N LEU A 260 3.54 -21.76 3.74
CA LEU A 260 2.84 -22.21 2.53
C LEU A 260 1.56 -22.94 2.93
N ARG A 261 0.42 -22.40 2.54
CA ARG A 261 -0.88 -23.00 2.79
C ARG A 261 -1.04 -24.31 2.02
N GLN A 262 -1.31 -25.39 2.72
CA GLN A 262 -1.45 -26.72 2.11
C GLN A 262 -2.76 -26.90 1.33
N THR A 263 -3.82 -26.20 1.74
CA THR A 263 -5.09 -26.22 1.01
C THR A 263 -5.07 -25.17 -0.10
N SER A 264 -5.43 -25.60 -1.30
CA SER A 264 -5.56 -24.68 -2.44
C SER A 264 -6.74 -23.71 -2.27
N ASN A 265 -6.68 -22.60 -2.97
CA ASN A 265 -7.82 -21.69 -3.11
C ASN A 265 -8.89 -22.35 -4.01
N GLU A 266 -10.12 -22.36 -3.57
CA GLU A 266 -11.22 -22.99 -4.31
C GLU A 266 -11.50 -22.38 -5.69
N LEU A 267 -11.19 -21.07 -5.86
CA LEU A 267 -11.43 -20.36 -7.12
C LEU A 267 -10.28 -20.48 -8.11
N THR A 268 -9.02 -20.44 -7.62
CA THR A 268 -7.83 -20.35 -8.49
C THR A 268 -7.01 -21.62 -8.51
N GLY A 269 -7.22 -22.52 -7.55
CA GLY A 269 -6.39 -23.71 -7.35
C GLY A 269 -4.99 -23.43 -6.82
N GLU A 270 -4.65 -22.16 -6.58
CA GLU A 270 -3.33 -21.75 -6.11
C GLU A 270 -3.16 -21.96 -4.61
N HIS A 271 -1.92 -22.24 -4.21
CA HIS A 271 -1.51 -22.23 -2.79
C HIS A 271 -1.02 -20.87 -2.37
N THR A 272 -1.50 -20.37 -1.23
CA THR A 272 -1.04 -19.08 -0.69
C THR A 272 0.34 -19.25 -0.04
N CYS A 273 1.29 -18.43 -0.47
CA CYS A 273 2.62 -18.32 0.13
C CYS A 273 2.74 -17.00 0.89
N VAL A 274 3.28 -17.07 2.11
CA VAL A 274 3.64 -15.90 2.92
C VAL A 274 5.14 -15.79 2.96
N MET A 275 5.66 -14.62 2.63
CA MET A 275 7.07 -14.30 2.69
C MET A 275 7.30 -13.03 3.50
N ILE A 276 8.42 -12.97 4.19
CA ILE A 276 8.81 -11.85 5.04
C ILE A 276 10.23 -11.43 4.71
N ARG A 277 10.47 -10.12 4.77
CA ARG A 277 11.79 -9.51 4.78
C ARG A 277 11.95 -8.70 6.06
N PRO A 278 12.89 -9.05 6.96
CA PRO A 278 13.18 -8.24 8.13
C PRO A 278 13.76 -6.89 7.71
N LEU A 279 13.48 -5.86 8.52
CA LEU A 279 14.03 -4.51 8.41
C LEU A 279 15.04 -4.30 9.54
N GLY A 280 16.10 -3.55 9.27
CA GLY A 280 17.19 -3.29 10.22
C GLY A 280 18.47 -4.09 9.92
N SER A 281 19.52 -3.86 10.71
CA SER A 281 20.76 -4.60 10.56
C SER A 281 20.55 -6.07 10.94
N SER A 282 21.01 -6.95 10.08
CA SER A 282 20.89 -8.41 10.22
C SER A 282 21.54 -9.00 11.49
N GLU A 283 22.15 -8.19 12.32
CA GLU A 283 22.78 -8.60 13.58
C GLU A 283 21.81 -8.62 14.77
N ASP A 284 20.67 -7.91 14.67
CA ASP A 284 19.71 -7.79 15.78
C ASP A 284 18.54 -8.79 15.71
N ILE A 285 18.41 -9.54 14.61
CA ILE A 285 17.30 -10.46 14.41
C ILE A 285 17.82 -11.89 14.34
N ALA A 286 18.05 -12.48 15.52
CA ALA A 286 18.18 -13.93 15.65
C ALA A 286 16.77 -14.55 15.61
N TRP A 287 16.40 -15.09 14.46
CA TRP A 287 15.20 -15.91 14.25
C TRP A 287 15.51 -17.37 14.54
#